data_e3197935ff6ed585ab607014c1303a21
#
_entry.id   e3197935ff6ed585ab607014c1303a21
#
_cell.length_a   1.000
_cell.length_b   1.000
_cell.length_c   1.000
_cell.angle_alpha   90.00
_cell.angle_beta   90.00
_cell.angle_gamma   90.00
#
_symmetry.space_group_name_H-M   'P 1'
#
loop_
_entity.id
_entity.type
_entity.pdbx_description
1 polymer ?
#
loop_
_entity_poly.entity_id
_entity_poly.type
_entity_poly.pdbx_seq_one_letter_code
_entity_poly.pdbx_strand_id
1 'polypeptide(L)'
;MSRNDPIRLVVIGAGLVGQRHARHAFSHQDFDLAWIVDPNEARQEMAQQLECRWAASLEDVPAGDCDAAIIATPNADHLPSGLTCLARNWATLVEKPVAETIASGETLVSAFEVAGLPLLVGHHRRYHPSFDKANEMISSAALGPLISASLIWAVRKPDSYFKAGAWRRDSDGGPLLINFIHEADLMLGLFGPVDEVQAMVSSHARGSTVEDSAAILVRFASGVIATVMLTDAALSPWSFEGASGENPTIAETGISSWRIGCTAGSFEFPGLRVWTDAQGDEGDWSRPLKDETIETARVDPLHEQL
;
A
#
# COMPACT_ATOMS: atom_id res chain seq x y z
N MET A 1 29.88 -6.71 7.95
CA MET A 1 29.25 -5.82 8.93
C MET A 1 28.91 -6.64 10.16
N SER A 2 29.31 -6.21 11.35
CA SER A 2 28.84 -6.86 12.58
C SER A 2 27.33 -6.58 12.69
N ARG A 3 26.54 -7.57 13.13
CA ARG A 3 25.06 -7.48 13.25
C ARG A 3 24.54 -6.43 14.24
N ASN A 4 25.33 -5.46 14.67
CA ASN A 4 25.01 -4.53 15.75
C ASN A 4 25.02 -3.05 15.37
N ASP A 5 25.42 -2.68 14.16
CA ASP A 5 25.41 -1.27 13.76
C ASP A 5 24.13 -0.96 13.01
N PRO A 6 23.43 0.14 13.32
CA PRO A 6 22.20 0.52 12.63
C PRO A 6 22.47 0.80 11.14
N ILE A 7 21.49 0.51 10.29
CA ILE A 7 21.52 0.76 8.85
C ILE A 7 21.44 2.27 8.62
N ARG A 8 22.46 2.85 7.99
CA ARG A 8 22.45 4.28 7.64
C ARG A 8 21.52 4.51 6.45
N LEU A 9 20.48 5.27 6.69
CA LEU A 9 19.36 5.43 5.77
C LEU A 9 19.29 6.85 5.20
N VAL A 10 18.99 6.96 3.91
CA VAL A 10 18.57 8.20 3.28
C VAL A 10 17.10 8.13 2.88
N VAL A 11 16.34 9.19 3.16
CA VAL A 11 14.97 9.37 2.64
C VAL A 11 15.02 10.40 1.50
N ILE A 12 14.64 9.97 0.31
CA ILE A 12 14.65 10.76 -0.93
C ILE A 12 13.21 11.16 -1.26
N GLY A 13 12.92 12.47 -1.21
CA GLY A 13 11.58 13.02 -1.25
C GLY A 13 10.96 13.12 0.15
N ALA A 14 10.76 14.33 0.66
CA ALA A 14 10.13 14.60 1.95
C ALA A 14 8.73 15.23 1.79
N GLY A 15 7.94 14.66 0.88
CA GLY A 15 6.51 14.88 0.76
C GLY A 15 5.73 14.30 1.95
N LEU A 16 4.40 14.14 1.83
CA LEU A 16 3.57 13.62 2.93
C LEU A 16 4.02 12.23 3.42
N VAL A 17 4.31 11.31 2.50
CA VAL A 17 4.72 9.94 2.84
C VAL A 17 6.19 9.91 3.28
N GLY A 18 7.09 10.58 2.55
CA GLY A 18 8.50 10.62 2.91
C GLY A 18 8.78 11.21 4.29
N GLN A 19 7.99 12.20 4.73
CA GLN A 19 8.06 12.70 6.10
C GLN A 19 7.66 11.64 7.15
N ARG A 20 6.69 10.77 6.84
CA ARG A 20 6.33 9.66 7.74
C ARG A 20 7.46 8.65 7.80
N HIS A 21 8.00 8.24 6.65
CA HIS A 21 9.18 7.36 6.60
C HIS A 21 10.36 7.91 7.40
N ALA A 22 10.68 9.19 7.24
CA ALA A 22 11.79 9.81 7.97
C ALA A 22 11.57 9.77 9.49
N ARG A 23 10.35 10.03 9.98
CA ARG A 23 10.02 9.95 11.42
C ARG A 23 10.09 8.51 11.93
N HIS A 24 9.58 7.54 11.16
CA HIS A 24 9.66 6.12 11.53
C HIS A 24 11.10 5.64 11.58
N ALA A 25 11.91 5.95 10.56
CA ALA A 25 13.33 5.62 10.54
C ALA A 25 14.09 6.22 11.73
N PHE A 26 13.81 7.49 12.07
CA PHE A 26 14.43 8.16 13.22
C PHE A 26 14.07 7.50 14.56
N SER A 27 12.85 6.96 14.69
CA SER A 27 12.40 6.30 15.93
C SER A 27 12.75 4.81 16.00
N HIS A 28 13.21 4.21 14.91
CA HIS A 28 13.46 2.77 14.84
C HIS A 28 14.92 2.45 15.20
N GLN A 29 15.14 1.53 16.13
CA GLN A 29 16.46 1.21 16.69
C GLN A 29 17.47 0.62 15.68
N ASP A 30 16.97 0.01 14.60
CA ASP A 30 17.81 -0.66 13.60
C ASP A 30 18.26 0.30 12.47
N PHE A 31 17.80 1.55 12.48
CA PHE A 31 18.16 2.57 11.49
C PHE A 31 18.85 3.78 12.11
N ASP A 32 19.78 4.34 11.36
CA ASP A 32 20.35 5.68 11.55
C ASP A 32 19.89 6.54 10.36
N LEU A 33 18.94 7.45 10.59
CA LEU A 33 18.50 8.39 9.56
C LEU A 33 19.62 9.39 9.28
N ALA A 34 20.47 9.10 8.29
CA ALA A 34 21.64 9.91 7.98
C ALA A 34 21.29 11.15 7.14
N TRP A 35 20.35 11.04 6.18
CA TRP A 35 20.02 12.11 5.25
C TRP A 35 18.53 12.18 4.91
N ILE A 36 18.06 13.43 4.71
CA ILE A 36 16.82 13.76 3.98
C ILE A 36 17.22 14.51 2.72
N VAL A 37 16.75 14.04 1.56
CA VAL A 37 16.96 14.67 0.25
C VAL A 37 15.65 15.21 -0.28
N ASP A 38 15.56 16.52 -0.45
CA ASP A 38 14.36 17.18 -1.01
C ASP A 38 14.76 18.57 -1.53
N PRO A 39 14.36 18.98 -2.75
CA PRO A 39 14.71 20.30 -3.29
C PRO A 39 14.07 21.47 -2.53
N ASN A 40 13.07 21.21 -1.70
CA ASN A 40 12.43 22.23 -0.88
C ASN A 40 13.26 22.50 0.38
N GLU A 41 13.92 23.65 0.42
CA GLU A 41 14.75 24.11 1.55
C GLU A 41 14.01 24.14 2.90
N ALA A 42 12.67 24.26 2.89
CA ALA A 42 11.90 24.17 4.14
C ALA A 42 12.03 22.79 4.84
N ARG A 43 12.59 21.77 4.17
CA ARG A 43 12.86 20.46 4.75
C ARG A 43 14.14 20.42 5.59
N GLN A 44 14.97 21.46 5.55
CA GLN A 44 16.12 21.60 6.46
C GLN A 44 15.70 21.63 7.92
N GLU A 45 14.61 22.33 8.23
CA GLU A 45 14.09 22.38 9.61
C GLU A 45 13.71 20.99 10.11
N MET A 46 13.05 20.20 9.25
CA MET A 46 12.71 18.81 9.58
C MET A 46 13.95 17.94 9.80
N ALA A 47 14.97 18.09 8.95
CA ALA A 47 16.21 17.35 9.10
C ALA A 47 16.93 17.69 10.42
N GLN A 48 16.93 18.97 10.80
CA GLN A 48 17.45 19.42 12.11
C GLN A 48 16.68 18.80 13.28
N GLN A 49 15.32 18.77 13.20
CA GLN A 49 14.47 18.15 14.23
C GLN A 49 14.70 16.64 14.38
N LEU A 50 15.05 15.97 13.28
CA LEU A 50 15.33 14.53 13.22
C LEU A 50 16.85 14.23 13.33
N GLU A 51 17.65 15.21 13.73
CA GLU A 51 19.10 15.09 13.97
C GLU A 51 19.88 14.50 12.78
N CYS A 52 19.39 14.69 11.55
CA CYS A 52 20.02 14.21 10.32
C CYS A 52 20.45 15.34 9.39
N ARG A 53 21.19 15.01 8.35
CA ARG A 53 21.64 15.97 7.33
C ARG A 53 20.56 16.17 6.26
N TRP A 54 20.59 17.34 5.63
CA TRP A 54 19.74 17.65 4.49
C TRP A 54 20.60 17.93 3.25
N ALA A 55 20.07 17.51 2.09
CA ALA A 55 20.60 17.87 0.77
C ALA A 55 19.45 18.25 -0.17
N ALA A 56 19.70 19.19 -1.09
CA ALA A 56 18.74 19.56 -2.11
C ALA A 56 18.61 18.50 -3.20
N SER A 57 19.68 17.77 -3.44
CA SER A 57 19.82 16.77 -4.50
C SER A 57 20.51 15.51 -4.00
N LEU A 58 20.19 14.37 -4.60
CA LEU A 58 20.82 13.08 -4.26
C LEU A 58 22.31 13.07 -4.59
N GLU A 59 22.75 13.84 -5.59
CA GLU A 59 24.15 13.99 -5.98
C GLU A 59 25.00 14.61 -4.88
N ASP A 60 24.40 15.41 -4.01
CA ASP A 60 25.09 16.06 -2.87
C ASP A 60 25.35 15.10 -1.69
N VAL A 61 24.73 13.92 -1.70
CA VAL A 61 24.93 12.90 -0.67
C VAL A 61 26.15 12.05 -1.01
N PRO A 62 27.20 11.97 -0.16
CA PRO A 62 28.34 11.09 -0.40
C PRO A 62 27.95 9.62 -0.44
N ALA A 63 28.43 8.87 -1.43
CA ALA A 63 28.05 7.46 -1.62
C ALA A 63 28.35 6.55 -0.41
N GLY A 64 29.37 6.85 0.37
CA GLY A 64 29.74 6.07 1.55
C GLY A 64 28.98 6.41 2.84
N ASP A 65 28.04 7.37 2.78
CA ASP A 65 27.33 7.85 3.96
C ASP A 65 26.08 7.02 4.30
N CYS A 66 25.56 6.24 3.35
CA CYS A 66 24.36 5.45 3.51
C CYS A 66 24.56 3.99 3.07
N ASP A 67 23.74 3.10 3.61
CA ASP A 67 23.68 1.68 3.29
C ASP A 67 22.36 1.34 2.58
N ALA A 68 21.31 2.14 2.82
CA ALA A 68 19.99 1.96 2.25
C ALA A 68 19.29 3.29 1.93
N ALA A 69 18.26 3.22 1.09
CA ALA A 69 17.45 4.36 0.68
C ALA A 69 15.96 4.05 0.73
N ILE A 70 15.16 5.07 1.08
CA ILE A 70 13.72 5.08 0.82
C ILE A 70 13.44 6.17 -0.23
N ILE A 71 12.83 5.79 -1.35
CA ILE A 71 12.43 6.70 -2.41
C ILE A 71 10.94 7.01 -2.26
N ALA A 72 10.61 8.25 -1.94
CA ALA A 72 9.25 8.78 -1.78
C ALA A 72 9.04 10.07 -2.59
N THR A 73 9.66 10.12 -3.75
CA THR A 73 9.57 11.19 -4.76
C THR A 73 8.29 11.08 -5.59
N PRO A 74 7.99 12.00 -6.51
CA PRO A 74 7.00 11.76 -7.56
C PRO A 74 7.35 10.51 -8.41
N ASN A 75 6.31 9.84 -8.95
CA ASN A 75 6.45 8.56 -9.66
C ASN A 75 7.48 8.57 -10.81
N ALA A 76 7.57 9.68 -11.54
CA ALA A 76 8.53 9.85 -12.64
C ALA A 76 10.00 9.80 -12.20
N ASP A 77 10.25 10.13 -10.92
CA ASP A 77 11.60 10.16 -10.35
C ASP A 77 12.01 8.83 -9.70
N HIS A 78 11.10 7.84 -9.62
CA HIS A 78 11.41 6.54 -8.99
C HIS A 78 12.51 5.77 -9.73
N LEU A 79 12.40 5.67 -11.08
CA LEU A 79 13.43 4.98 -11.88
C LEU A 79 14.79 5.67 -11.80
N PRO A 80 14.97 6.98 -12.09
CA PRO A 80 16.28 7.62 -12.03
C PRO A 80 16.88 7.61 -10.61
N SER A 81 16.07 7.84 -9.57
CA SER A 81 16.54 7.76 -8.18
C SER A 81 16.97 6.34 -7.80
N GLY A 82 16.18 5.33 -8.21
CA GLY A 82 16.49 3.92 -7.96
C GLY A 82 17.77 3.47 -8.63
N LEU A 83 18.01 3.85 -9.88
CA LEU A 83 19.27 3.55 -10.57
C LEU A 83 20.47 4.26 -9.93
N THR A 84 20.28 5.46 -9.37
CA THR A 84 21.32 6.15 -8.61
C THR A 84 21.62 5.41 -7.30
N CYS A 85 20.60 4.93 -6.58
CA CYS A 85 20.77 4.12 -5.38
C CYS A 85 21.48 2.79 -5.70
N LEU A 86 21.10 2.14 -6.80
CA LEU A 86 21.74 0.92 -7.29
C LEU A 86 23.25 1.14 -7.56
N ALA A 87 23.60 2.23 -8.28
CA ALA A 87 25.00 2.56 -8.57
C ALA A 87 25.84 2.82 -7.32
N ARG A 88 25.19 3.17 -6.20
CA ARG A 88 25.81 3.39 -4.88
C ARG A 88 25.80 2.15 -4.00
N ASN A 89 25.26 1.04 -4.50
CA ASN A 89 25.12 -0.22 -3.78
C ASN A 89 24.24 -0.10 -2.52
N TRP A 90 23.16 0.69 -2.60
CA TRP A 90 22.19 0.86 -1.52
C TRP A 90 21.00 -0.06 -1.68
N ALA A 91 20.67 -0.83 -0.64
CA ALA A 91 19.37 -1.50 -0.57
C ALA A 91 18.26 -0.44 -0.63
N THR A 92 17.21 -0.69 -1.41
CA THR A 92 16.25 0.37 -1.71
C THR A 92 14.81 -0.08 -1.48
N LEU A 93 14.05 0.75 -0.75
CA LEU A 93 12.60 0.72 -0.72
C LEU A 93 12.09 1.87 -1.59
N VAL A 94 11.28 1.55 -2.60
CA VAL A 94 10.62 2.55 -3.44
C VAL A 94 9.13 2.59 -3.14
N GLU A 95 8.58 3.79 -2.96
CA GLU A 95 7.12 3.95 -2.80
C GLU A 95 6.35 3.46 -4.02
N LYS A 96 5.13 3.06 -3.77
CA LYS A 96 4.21 2.66 -4.84
C LYS A 96 3.68 3.90 -5.61
N PRO A 97 3.41 3.77 -6.93
CA PRO A 97 3.77 2.63 -7.77
C PRO A 97 5.29 2.52 -7.95
N VAL A 98 5.81 1.32 -8.20
CA VAL A 98 7.27 1.11 -8.34
C VAL A 98 7.91 2.04 -9.39
N ALA A 99 7.16 2.40 -10.43
CA ALA A 99 7.53 3.39 -11.44
C ALA A 99 6.28 3.92 -12.14
N GLU A 100 6.45 4.92 -12.98
CA GLU A 100 5.39 5.58 -13.75
C GLU A 100 4.80 4.65 -14.84
N THR A 101 5.62 3.79 -15.45
CA THR A 101 5.21 2.85 -16.50
C THR A 101 5.69 1.44 -16.20
N ILE A 102 5.03 0.44 -16.82
CA ILE A 102 5.45 -0.97 -16.74
C ILE A 102 6.91 -1.12 -17.19
N ALA A 103 7.29 -0.54 -18.33
CA ALA A 103 8.66 -0.64 -18.87
C ALA A 103 9.70 -0.03 -17.91
N SER A 104 9.39 1.09 -17.27
CA SER A 104 10.25 1.71 -16.25
C SER A 104 10.37 0.82 -15.01
N GLY A 105 9.26 0.22 -14.58
CA GLY A 105 9.23 -0.70 -13.44
C GLY A 105 10.06 -1.97 -13.72
N GLU A 106 9.88 -2.60 -14.88
CA GLU A 106 10.66 -3.76 -15.31
C GLU A 106 12.16 -3.43 -15.40
N THR A 107 12.50 -2.25 -15.91
CA THR A 107 13.89 -1.79 -15.96
C THR A 107 14.49 -1.68 -14.56
N LEU A 108 13.78 -1.07 -13.62
CA LEU A 108 14.26 -0.90 -12.26
C LEU A 108 14.43 -2.25 -11.54
N VAL A 109 13.39 -3.09 -11.59
CA VAL A 109 13.39 -4.42 -10.93
C VAL A 109 14.52 -5.29 -11.49
N SER A 110 14.62 -5.41 -12.82
CA SER A 110 15.66 -6.23 -13.47
C SER A 110 17.08 -5.73 -13.14
N ALA A 111 17.29 -4.43 -13.04
CA ALA A 111 18.58 -3.87 -12.69
C ALA A 111 19.03 -4.27 -11.27
N PHE A 112 18.11 -4.23 -10.29
CA PHE A 112 18.38 -4.65 -8.91
C PHE A 112 18.57 -6.17 -8.81
N GLU A 113 17.76 -6.97 -9.53
CA GLU A 113 17.90 -8.43 -9.59
C GLU A 113 19.27 -8.84 -10.13
N VAL A 114 19.71 -8.24 -11.24
CA VAL A 114 21.04 -8.51 -11.85
C VAL A 114 22.17 -8.14 -10.88
N ALA A 115 22.03 -7.07 -10.11
CA ALA A 115 23.01 -6.66 -9.13
C ALA A 115 22.97 -7.49 -7.83
N GLY A 116 21.92 -8.26 -7.59
CA GLY A 116 21.71 -9.01 -6.35
C GLY A 116 21.48 -8.11 -5.13
N LEU A 117 20.94 -6.90 -5.34
CA LEU A 117 20.62 -5.95 -4.29
C LEU A 117 19.11 -5.99 -3.96
N PRO A 118 18.74 -5.82 -2.69
CA PRO A 118 17.33 -5.72 -2.30
C PRO A 118 16.65 -4.49 -2.92
N LEU A 119 15.52 -4.73 -3.59
CA LEU A 119 14.53 -3.72 -3.97
C LEU A 119 13.19 -4.11 -3.36
N LEU A 120 12.66 -3.26 -2.49
CA LEU A 120 11.35 -3.41 -1.86
C LEU A 120 10.40 -2.36 -2.43
N VAL A 121 9.11 -2.68 -2.48
CA VAL A 121 8.08 -1.73 -2.91
C VAL A 121 7.18 -1.39 -1.73
N GLY A 122 6.84 -0.11 -1.57
CA GLY A 122 6.08 0.46 -0.47
C GLY A 122 4.61 0.03 -0.41
N HIS A 123 4.34 -1.26 -0.45
CA HIS A 123 3.02 -1.85 -0.24
C HIS A 123 2.79 -2.13 1.26
N HIS A 124 2.80 -1.08 2.06
CA HIS A 124 2.76 -1.14 3.53
C HIS A 124 1.58 -1.92 4.10
N ARG A 125 0.43 -2.01 3.42
CA ARG A 125 -0.75 -2.75 3.92
C ARG A 125 -0.51 -4.25 4.08
N ARG A 126 0.49 -4.83 3.41
CA ARG A 126 0.90 -6.22 3.63
C ARG A 126 1.49 -6.46 5.02
N TYR A 127 1.94 -5.41 5.69
CA TYR A 127 2.47 -5.45 7.06
C TYR A 127 1.39 -5.15 8.11
N HIS A 128 0.13 -4.99 7.69
CA HIS A 128 -0.98 -4.86 8.62
C HIS A 128 -1.35 -6.23 9.19
N PRO A 129 -1.49 -6.41 10.53
CA PRO A 129 -1.75 -7.71 11.15
C PRO A 129 -3.00 -8.44 10.65
N SER A 130 -4.01 -7.69 10.17
CA SER A 130 -5.19 -8.31 9.56
C SER A 130 -4.88 -9.03 8.24
N PHE A 131 -3.85 -8.60 7.50
CA PHE A 131 -3.43 -9.28 6.28
C PHE A 131 -2.87 -10.65 6.58
N ASP A 132 -1.98 -10.76 7.58
CA ASP A 132 -1.42 -12.04 8.00
C ASP A 132 -2.51 -13.01 8.46
N LYS A 133 -3.47 -12.52 9.25
CA LYS A 133 -4.61 -13.32 9.71
C LYS A 133 -5.53 -13.76 8.57
N ALA A 134 -5.85 -12.88 7.64
CA ALA A 134 -6.63 -13.25 6.46
C ALA A 134 -5.89 -14.30 5.61
N ASN A 135 -4.59 -14.12 5.40
CA ASN A 135 -3.76 -15.07 4.67
C ASN A 135 -3.66 -16.43 5.38
N GLU A 136 -3.54 -16.44 6.70
CA GLU A 136 -3.58 -17.66 7.52
C GLU A 136 -4.92 -18.41 7.38
N MET A 137 -6.06 -17.70 7.45
CA MET A 137 -7.38 -18.30 7.29
C MET A 137 -7.59 -18.90 5.89
N ILE A 138 -7.12 -18.23 4.85
CA ILE A 138 -7.22 -18.70 3.47
C ILE A 138 -6.28 -19.90 3.24
N SER A 139 -5.00 -19.79 3.63
CA SER A 139 -3.98 -20.81 3.36
C SER A 139 -4.17 -22.10 4.16
N SER A 140 -4.69 -21.98 5.40
CA SER A 140 -5.01 -23.16 6.23
C SER A 140 -6.30 -23.86 5.79
N ALA A 141 -7.08 -23.25 4.88
CA ALA A 141 -8.41 -23.70 4.52
C ALA A 141 -9.36 -23.91 5.73
N ALA A 142 -9.16 -23.19 6.82
CA ALA A 142 -9.98 -23.29 8.02
C ALA A 142 -11.48 -23.01 7.76
N LEU A 143 -11.77 -22.17 6.76
CA LEU A 143 -13.12 -21.87 6.28
C LEU A 143 -13.46 -22.61 4.97
N GLY A 144 -12.69 -23.65 4.63
CA GLY A 144 -12.79 -24.32 3.33
C GLY A 144 -12.14 -23.52 2.18
N PRO A 145 -12.17 -24.05 0.94
CA PRO A 145 -11.67 -23.37 -0.24
C PRO A 145 -12.28 -21.97 -0.44
N LEU A 146 -11.44 -21.01 -0.81
CA LEU A 146 -11.85 -19.66 -1.21
C LEU A 146 -12.62 -19.69 -2.52
N ILE A 147 -13.75 -18.99 -2.58
CA ILE A 147 -14.66 -18.97 -3.74
C ILE A 147 -14.73 -17.59 -4.40
N SER A 148 -14.96 -16.54 -3.59
CA SER A 148 -15.20 -15.21 -4.13
C SER A 148 -14.92 -14.11 -3.13
N ALA A 149 -14.74 -12.89 -3.65
CA ALA A 149 -14.62 -11.69 -2.83
C ALA A 149 -15.43 -10.52 -3.43
N SER A 150 -15.83 -9.59 -2.59
CA SER A 150 -16.42 -8.32 -3.00
C SER A 150 -15.78 -7.20 -2.19
N LEU A 151 -15.28 -6.16 -2.89
CA LEU A 151 -14.59 -5.03 -2.31
C LEU A 151 -15.30 -3.73 -2.65
N ILE A 152 -15.31 -2.82 -1.70
CA ILE A 152 -15.75 -1.45 -1.91
C ILE A 152 -14.66 -0.52 -1.38
N TRP A 153 -14.12 0.33 -2.26
CA TRP A 153 -13.33 1.46 -1.84
C TRP A 153 -14.04 2.75 -2.27
N ALA A 154 -14.62 3.46 -1.32
CA ALA A 154 -15.41 4.64 -1.61
C ALA A 154 -15.11 5.72 -0.56
N VAL A 155 -14.31 6.72 -0.96
CA VAL A 155 -13.87 7.81 -0.09
C VAL A 155 -14.01 9.13 -0.83
N ARG A 156 -14.88 10.01 -0.37
CA ARG A 156 -15.01 11.34 -0.98
C ARG A 156 -13.79 12.20 -0.69
N LYS A 157 -12.93 12.40 -1.69
CA LYS A 157 -11.84 13.36 -1.61
C LYS A 157 -12.38 14.79 -1.67
N PRO A 158 -11.96 15.70 -0.76
CA PRO A 158 -12.43 17.08 -0.75
C PRO A 158 -11.81 17.88 -1.90
N ASP A 159 -12.45 18.99 -2.31
CA ASP A 159 -11.93 19.85 -3.37
C ASP A 159 -10.55 20.43 -3.08
N SER A 160 -10.22 20.64 -1.80
CA SER A 160 -8.89 21.07 -1.36
C SER A 160 -7.78 20.09 -1.73
N TYR A 161 -8.08 18.78 -1.75
CA TYR A 161 -7.15 17.74 -2.19
C TYR A 161 -6.69 17.97 -3.63
N PHE A 162 -7.63 18.27 -4.53
CA PHE A 162 -7.34 18.53 -5.95
C PHE A 162 -6.70 19.90 -6.19
N LYS A 163 -7.02 20.90 -5.37
CA LYS A 163 -6.39 22.23 -5.42
C LYS A 163 -4.91 22.18 -5.00
N ALA A 164 -4.55 21.29 -4.10
CA ALA A 164 -3.18 21.11 -3.65
C ALA A 164 -2.26 20.44 -4.68
N GLY A 165 -2.83 19.81 -5.74
CA GLY A 165 -2.06 19.18 -6.82
C GLY A 165 -2.94 18.95 -8.05
N ALA A 166 -2.81 19.81 -9.06
CA ALA A 166 -3.62 19.75 -10.29
C ALA A 166 -3.44 18.42 -11.04
N TRP A 167 -2.23 17.83 -11.01
CA TRP A 167 -1.89 16.54 -11.60
C TRP A 167 -2.84 15.40 -11.19
N ARG A 168 -3.47 15.50 -10.01
CA ARG A 168 -4.42 14.50 -9.49
C ARG A 168 -5.71 14.38 -10.31
N ARG A 169 -5.94 15.30 -11.26
CA ARG A 169 -7.05 15.29 -12.22
C ARG A 169 -6.61 14.92 -13.64
N ASP A 170 -5.31 14.71 -13.84
CA ASP A 170 -4.69 14.40 -15.12
C ASP A 170 -4.24 12.93 -15.18
N SER A 171 -3.56 12.53 -16.25
CA SER A 171 -3.16 11.15 -16.56
C SER A 171 -2.44 10.39 -15.43
N ASP A 172 -1.74 11.13 -14.56
CA ASP A 172 -0.98 10.55 -13.44
C ASP A 172 -1.81 10.48 -12.14
N GLY A 173 -3.09 10.87 -12.22
CA GLY A 173 -4.06 10.91 -11.14
C GLY A 173 -5.08 9.77 -11.20
N GLY A 174 -6.25 10.04 -10.60
CA GLY A 174 -7.36 9.09 -10.56
C GLY A 174 -7.27 8.07 -9.42
N PRO A 175 -8.40 7.57 -8.94
CA PRO A 175 -8.42 6.61 -7.83
C PRO A 175 -7.89 5.22 -8.21
N LEU A 176 -7.89 4.82 -9.49
CA LEU A 176 -7.29 3.55 -9.92
C LEU A 176 -5.78 3.54 -9.64
N LEU A 177 -5.06 4.56 -10.09
CA LEU A 177 -3.62 4.61 -9.91
C LEU A 177 -3.22 4.97 -8.47
N ILE A 178 -3.92 5.91 -7.84
CA ILE A 178 -3.50 6.44 -6.53
C ILE A 178 -3.92 5.53 -5.38
N ASN A 179 -5.14 4.95 -5.44
CA ASN A 179 -5.75 4.23 -4.33
C ASN A 179 -5.90 2.73 -4.58
N PHE A 180 -6.48 2.35 -5.73
CA PHE A 180 -6.77 0.94 -6.02
C PHE A 180 -5.51 0.07 -6.09
N ILE A 181 -4.35 0.64 -6.34
CA ILE A 181 -3.07 -0.09 -6.32
C ILE A 181 -2.83 -0.82 -4.99
N HIS A 182 -3.28 -0.27 -3.86
CA HIS A 182 -3.20 -0.94 -2.56
C HIS A 182 -4.15 -2.14 -2.46
N GLU A 183 -5.39 -1.98 -2.96
CA GLU A 183 -6.37 -3.06 -2.99
C GLU A 183 -5.92 -4.17 -3.96
N ALA A 184 -5.38 -3.79 -5.12
CA ALA A 184 -4.83 -4.74 -6.10
C ALA A 184 -3.68 -5.56 -5.51
N ASP A 185 -2.77 -4.93 -4.78
CA ASP A 185 -1.66 -5.62 -4.10
C ASP A 185 -2.17 -6.59 -3.03
N LEU A 186 -3.13 -6.17 -2.19
CA LEU A 186 -3.74 -7.06 -1.20
C LEU A 186 -4.45 -8.25 -1.85
N MET A 187 -5.18 -8.03 -2.98
CA MET A 187 -5.81 -9.11 -3.73
C MET A 187 -4.78 -10.10 -4.28
N LEU A 188 -3.68 -9.61 -4.85
CA LEU A 188 -2.59 -10.46 -5.33
C LEU A 188 -1.98 -11.28 -4.19
N GLY A 189 -1.83 -10.68 -3.01
CA GLY A 189 -1.31 -11.36 -1.83
C GLY A 189 -2.22 -12.44 -1.28
N LEU A 190 -3.54 -12.18 -1.24
CA LEU A 190 -4.53 -13.10 -0.66
C LEU A 190 -5.05 -14.15 -1.65
N PHE A 191 -5.20 -13.81 -2.93
CA PHE A 191 -5.91 -14.65 -3.91
C PHE A 191 -4.98 -15.21 -5.00
N GLY A 192 -3.73 -14.73 -5.07
CA GLY A 192 -2.74 -15.17 -6.03
C GLY A 192 -2.79 -14.42 -7.37
N PRO A 193 -2.20 -14.98 -8.44
CA PRO A 193 -2.07 -14.33 -9.73
C PRO A 193 -3.43 -14.08 -10.41
N VAL A 194 -3.54 -12.93 -11.05
CA VAL A 194 -4.70 -12.55 -11.87
C VAL A 194 -4.64 -13.24 -13.24
N ASP A 195 -5.77 -13.77 -13.70
CA ASP A 195 -5.95 -14.39 -15.03
C ASP A 195 -6.67 -13.42 -16.00
N GLU A 196 -7.75 -12.76 -15.51
CA GLU A 196 -8.56 -11.90 -16.37
C GLU A 196 -9.11 -10.71 -15.57
N VAL A 197 -9.20 -9.54 -16.24
CA VAL A 197 -9.82 -8.32 -15.69
C VAL A 197 -10.81 -7.77 -16.72
N GLN A 198 -11.99 -7.38 -16.22
CA GLN A 198 -12.97 -6.59 -16.96
C GLN A 198 -13.33 -5.36 -16.13
N ALA A 199 -13.37 -4.18 -16.74
CA ALA A 199 -13.65 -2.95 -16.01
C ALA A 199 -14.50 -1.96 -16.81
N MET A 200 -15.30 -1.20 -16.09
CA MET A 200 -15.98 0.01 -16.57
C MET A 200 -15.53 1.16 -15.70
N VAL A 201 -15.20 2.28 -16.33
CA VAL A 201 -14.76 3.50 -15.65
C VAL A 201 -15.69 4.67 -15.97
N SER A 202 -15.74 5.65 -15.08
CA SER A 202 -16.52 6.87 -15.25
C SER A 202 -15.78 8.06 -14.65
N SER A 203 -15.91 9.22 -15.28
CA SER A 203 -15.49 10.52 -14.75
C SER A 203 -16.69 11.46 -14.51
N HIS A 204 -17.89 10.88 -14.43
CA HIS A 204 -19.17 11.62 -14.44
C HIS A 204 -19.32 12.57 -13.25
N ALA A 205 -18.86 12.16 -12.07
CA ALA A 205 -19.08 12.92 -10.84
C ALA A 205 -18.18 14.16 -10.74
N ARG A 206 -16.97 14.10 -11.28
CA ARG A 206 -15.99 15.18 -11.20
C ARG A 206 -15.70 15.88 -12.51
N GLY A 207 -16.01 15.25 -13.65
CA GLY A 207 -15.72 15.80 -14.99
C GLY A 207 -14.24 15.98 -15.26
N SER A 208 -13.37 15.19 -14.62
CA SER A 208 -11.92 15.19 -14.82
C SER A 208 -11.53 14.41 -16.08
N THR A 209 -10.27 14.50 -16.52
CA THR A 209 -9.73 13.71 -17.64
C THR A 209 -9.50 12.25 -17.25
N VAL A 210 -9.31 11.99 -15.95
CA VAL A 210 -9.22 10.66 -15.37
C VAL A 210 -10.53 10.24 -14.72
N GLU A 211 -10.66 8.96 -14.46
CA GLU A 211 -11.83 8.42 -13.77
C GLU A 211 -11.95 8.93 -12.33
N ASP A 212 -13.20 8.97 -11.84
CA ASP A 212 -13.57 9.17 -10.44
C ASP A 212 -14.25 7.93 -9.84
N SER A 213 -14.62 6.98 -10.69
CA SER A 213 -15.32 5.76 -10.33
C SER A 213 -14.98 4.62 -11.27
N ALA A 214 -14.94 3.39 -10.73
CA ALA A 214 -14.76 2.17 -11.51
C ALA A 214 -15.56 1.01 -10.90
N ALA A 215 -16.03 0.11 -11.78
CA ALA A 215 -16.52 -1.22 -11.44
C ALA A 215 -15.60 -2.24 -12.12
N ILE A 216 -15.04 -3.17 -11.34
CA ILE A 216 -14.01 -4.10 -11.83
C ILE A 216 -14.41 -5.52 -11.47
N LEU A 217 -14.26 -6.44 -12.43
CA LEU A 217 -14.33 -7.88 -12.23
C LEU A 217 -12.93 -8.45 -12.42
N VAL A 218 -12.51 -9.31 -11.49
CA VAL A 218 -11.20 -9.96 -11.52
C VAL A 218 -11.39 -11.44 -11.38
N ARG A 219 -10.78 -12.23 -12.28
CA ARG A 219 -10.63 -13.68 -12.14
C ARG A 219 -9.17 -13.99 -11.85
N PHE A 220 -8.96 -14.80 -10.84
CA PHE A 220 -7.63 -15.29 -10.45
C PHE A 220 -7.34 -16.65 -11.09
N ALA A 221 -6.06 -17.00 -11.22
CA ALA A 221 -5.63 -18.28 -11.77
C ALA A 221 -6.17 -19.49 -10.98
N SER A 222 -6.50 -19.31 -9.71
CA SER A 222 -7.18 -20.29 -8.85
C SER A 222 -8.64 -20.55 -9.22
N GLY A 223 -9.25 -19.71 -10.06
CA GLY A 223 -10.68 -19.69 -10.37
C GLY A 223 -11.52 -18.80 -9.44
N VAL A 224 -10.93 -18.23 -8.41
CA VAL A 224 -11.59 -17.23 -7.54
C VAL A 224 -12.00 -16.00 -8.35
N ILE A 225 -13.19 -15.46 -8.05
CA ILE A 225 -13.72 -14.25 -8.69
C ILE A 225 -13.88 -13.14 -7.64
N ALA A 226 -13.40 -11.95 -7.96
CA ALA A 226 -13.61 -10.76 -7.13
C ALA A 226 -14.35 -9.66 -7.89
N THR A 227 -15.18 -8.90 -7.17
CA THR A 227 -15.82 -7.67 -7.64
C THR A 227 -15.30 -6.49 -6.86
N VAL A 228 -15.07 -5.37 -7.55
CA VAL A 228 -14.61 -4.13 -6.92
C VAL A 228 -15.51 -2.98 -7.35
N MET A 229 -15.97 -2.19 -6.39
CA MET A 229 -16.51 -0.86 -6.60
C MET A 229 -15.52 0.16 -6.06
N LEU A 230 -15.03 1.04 -6.91
CA LEU A 230 -14.07 2.08 -6.59
C LEU A 230 -14.65 3.45 -6.89
N THR A 231 -14.58 4.40 -5.95
CA THR A 231 -14.89 5.81 -6.24
C THR A 231 -14.25 6.75 -5.24
N ASP A 232 -13.74 7.89 -5.72
CA ASP A 232 -13.25 8.98 -4.87
C ASP A 232 -14.25 10.15 -4.74
N ALA A 233 -15.46 9.96 -5.24
CA ALA A 233 -16.51 10.97 -5.29
C ALA A 233 -17.70 10.71 -4.36
N ALA A 234 -17.85 9.49 -3.82
CA ALA A 234 -18.95 9.13 -2.93
C ALA A 234 -18.54 9.21 -1.46
N LEU A 235 -19.45 9.76 -0.64
CA LEU A 235 -19.31 9.74 0.82
C LEU A 235 -19.80 8.38 1.33
N SER A 236 -18.88 7.60 1.94
CA SER A 236 -19.23 6.29 2.48
C SER A 236 -18.27 5.89 3.62
N PRO A 237 -18.63 4.85 4.41
CA PRO A 237 -17.74 4.31 5.44
C PRO A 237 -16.78 3.23 4.90
N TRP A 238 -16.82 2.90 3.61
CA TRP A 238 -16.19 1.70 3.06
C TRP A 238 -14.84 2.02 2.43
N SER A 239 -13.78 1.85 3.17
CA SER A 239 -12.41 1.83 2.68
C SER A 239 -11.53 1.07 3.67
N PHE A 240 -10.40 0.57 3.20
CA PHE A 240 -9.43 -0.08 4.08
C PHE A 240 -8.93 0.90 5.15
N GLU A 241 -8.59 2.13 4.75
CA GLU A 241 -8.11 3.18 5.65
C GLU A 241 -9.12 3.53 6.73
N GLY A 242 -10.40 3.67 6.36
CA GLY A 242 -11.47 3.95 7.32
C GLY A 242 -11.75 2.76 8.24
N ALA A 243 -11.63 1.54 7.76
CA ALA A 243 -11.84 0.33 8.55
C ALA A 243 -10.70 0.07 9.54
N SER A 244 -9.44 0.27 9.13
CA SER A 244 -8.23 -0.05 9.91
C SER A 244 -7.70 1.12 10.74
N GLY A 245 -8.03 2.36 10.38
CA GLY A 245 -7.45 3.56 11.00
C GLY A 245 -5.99 3.82 10.65
N GLU A 246 -5.43 3.14 9.63
CA GLU A 246 -4.02 3.27 9.24
C GLU A 246 -3.62 4.67 8.74
N ASN A 247 -4.58 5.40 8.22
CA ASN A 247 -4.34 6.73 7.68
C ASN A 247 -4.97 7.81 8.58
N PRO A 248 -4.17 8.58 9.33
CA PRO A 248 -4.69 9.58 10.27
C PRO A 248 -5.45 10.74 9.60
N THR A 249 -5.38 10.87 8.28
CA THR A 249 -6.12 11.92 7.53
C THR A 249 -7.52 11.49 7.11
N ILE A 250 -7.87 10.21 7.28
CA ILE A 250 -9.17 9.63 6.99
C ILE A 250 -9.81 9.20 8.31
N ALA A 251 -11.04 9.64 8.54
CA ALA A 251 -11.76 9.29 9.78
C ALA A 251 -11.97 7.77 9.87
N GLU A 252 -11.63 7.20 11.01
CA GLU A 252 -11.87 5.79 11.30
C GLU A 252 -13.38 5.53 11.39
N THR A 253 -13.84 4.48 10.72
CA THR A 253 -15.24 4.04 10.71
C THR A 253 -15.43 2.68 11.36
N GLY A 254 -14.38 1.85 11.41
CA GLY A 254 -14.43 0.46 11.87
C GLY A 254 -15.28 -0.45 10.98
N ILE A 255 -15.69 0.01 9.79
CA ILE A 255 -16.55 -0.77 8.89
C ILE A 255 -15.70 -1.40 7.80
N SER A 256 -15.60 -2.72 7.81
CA SER A 256 -14.87 -3.50 6.81
C SER A 256 -15.38 -3.24 5.40
N SER A 257 -14.45 -3.15 4.47
CA SER A 257 -14.71 -2.83 3.06
C SER A 257 -14.72 -4.06 2.14
N TRP A 258 -14.26 -5.21 2.62
CA TRP A 258 -14.25 -6.46 1.86
C TRP A 258 -15.16 -7.51 2.49
N ARG A 259 -15.70 -8.38 1.63
CA ARG A 259 -16.43 -9.60 1.98
C ARG A 259 -15.78 -10.75 1.25
N ILE A 260 -15.30 -11.75 1.97
CA ILE A 260 -14.56 -12.88 1.42
C ILE A 260 -15.35 -14.15 1.74
N GLY A 261 -15.72 -14.90 0.72
CA GLY A 261 -16.52 -16.11 0.83
C GLY A 261 -15.71 -17.37 0.55
N CYS A 262 -15.78 -18.32 1.49
CA CYS A 262 -15.22 -19.66 1.38
C CYS A 262 -16.36 -20.69 1.47
N THR A 263 -16.06 -21.98 1.23
CA THR A 263 -17.10 -23.02 1.18
C THR A 263 -17.74 -23.36 2.55
N ALA A 264 -17.00 -23.19 3.66
CA ALA A 264 -17.47 -23.49 5.02
C ALA A 264 -17.59 -22.26 5.92
N GLY A 265 -17.39 -21.05 5.36
CA GLY A 265 -17.53 -19.81 6.10
C GLY A 265 -17.22 -18.60 5.25
N SER A 266 -17.26 -17.43 5.85
CA SER A 266 -16.91 -16.18 5.22
C SER A 266 -16.33 -15.20 6.23
N PHE A 267 -15.65 -14.16 5.78
CA PHE A 267 -15.15 -13.13 6.68
C PHE A 267 -15.11 -11.75 6.03
N GLU A 268 -15.16 -10.74 6.88
CA GLU A 268 -14.93 -9.35 6.50
C GLU A 268 -13.45 -9.00 6.65
N PHE A 269 -12.95 -8.09 5.80
CA PHE A 269 -11.58 -7.62 5.87
C PHE A 269 -11.56 -6.08 5.71
N PRO A 270 -10.75 -5.35 6.49
CA PRO A 270 -9.73 -5.83 7.44
C PRO A 270 -10.24 -6.15 8.86
N GLY A 271 -11.53 -5.98 9.18
CA GLY A 271 -12.05 -6.10 10.55
C GLY A 271 -12.18 -7.55 11.07
N LEU A 272 -11.96 -8.56 10.22
CA LEU A 272 -11.88 -9.98 10.57
C LEU A 272 -13.09 -10.52 11.36
N ARG A 273 -14.29 -10.03 11.05
CA ARG A 273 -15.52 -10.69 11.53
C ARG A 273 -15.79 -11.92 10.67
N VAL A 274 -15.81 -13.07 11.29
CA VAL A 274 -15.89 -14.39 10.65
C VAL A 274 -17.25 -15.00 10.90
N TRP A 275 -17.89 -15.58 9.86
CA TRP A 275 -19.14 -16.32 9.96
C TRP A 275 -18.93 -17.78 9.61
N THR A 276 -19.49 -18.67 10.42
CA THR A 276 -19.52 -20.11 10.19
C THR A 276 -20.87 -20.70 10.56
N ASP A 277 -21.14 -21.96 10.18
CA ASP A 277 -22.33 -22.68 10.63
C ASP A 277 -22.37 -22.76 12.16
N ALA A 278 -23.52 -22.44 12.75
CA ALA A 278 -23.69 -22.46 14.21
C ALA A 278 -23.54 -23.86 14.83
N GLN A 279 -23.72 -24.91 14.04
CA GLN A 279 -23.65 -26.31 14.47
C GLN A 279 -22.28 -26.96 14.18
N GLY A 280 -21.41 -26.26 13.42
CA GLY A 280 -20.05 -26.73 13.12
C GLY A 280 -19.95 -27.73 11.96
N ASP A 281 -21.03 -27.91 11.19
CA ASP A 281 -21.05 -28.74 9.97
C ASP A 281 -20.69 -27.92 8.72
N GLU A 282 -20.74 -28.54 7.53
CA GLU A 282 -20.51 -27.90 6.23
C GLU A 282 -21.54 -26.79 5.89
N GLY A 283 -22.57 -26.66 6.72
CA GLY A 283 -23.59 -25.63 6.58
C GLY A 283 -24.55 -25.82 5.42
N ASP A 284 -25.72 -25.25 5.52
CA ASP A 284 -26.62 -25.00 4.40
C ASP A 284 -27.41 -23.70 4.66
N TRP A 285 -28.05 -23.18 3.64
CA TRP A 285 -28.77 -21.92 3.67
C TRP A 285 -29.92 -21.84 4.68
N SER A 286 -30.40 -22.96 5.17
CA SER A 286 -31.50 -23.06 6.15
C SER A 286 -31.03 -22.97 7.58
N ARG A 287 -29.72 -23.06 7.82
CA ARG A 287 -29.12 -23.06 9.15
C ARG A 287 -28.67 -21.68 9.58
N PRO A 288 -28.77 -21.35 10.86
CA PRO A 288 -28.25 -20.08 11.36
C PRO A 288 -26.73 -20.07 11.31
N LEU A 289 -26.17 -18.91 10.97
CA LEU A 289 -24.75 -18.63 11.11
C LEU A 289 -24.46 -18.07 12.50
N LYS A 290 -23.28 -18.35 13.01
CA LYS A 290 -22.66 -17.64 14.14
C LYS A 290 -21.49 -16.79 13.62
N ASP A 291 -21.18 -15.74 14.32
CA ASP A 291 -20.04 -14.89 14.02
C ASP A 291 -19.16 -14.69 15.24
N GLU A 292 -17.89 -14.42 14.94
CA GLU A 292 -16.88 -13.99 15.90
C GLU A 292 -15.94 -12.98 15.24
N THR A 293 -15.33 -12.12 16.02
CA THR A 293 -14.33 -11.16 15.53
C THR A 293 -12.96 -11.56 16.04
N ILE A 294 -11.99 -11.68 15.14
CA ILE A 294 -10.59 -11.94 15.47
C ILE A 294 -9.92 -10.58 15.68
N GLU A 295 -9.51 -10.33 16.91
CA GLU A 295 -8.80 -9.09 17.25
C GLU A 295 -7.37 -9.12 16.72
N THR A 296 -6.89 -7.97 16.22
CA THR A 296 -5.51 -7.76 15.80
C THR A 296 -4.91 -6.56 16.50
N ALA A 297 -3.59 -6.52 16.60
CA ALA A 297 -2.90 -5.37 17.15
C ALA A 297 -3.15 -4.12 16.27
N ARG A 298 -3.24 -2.95 16.91
CA ARG A 298 -3.20 -1.67 16.21
C ARG A 298 -1.74 -1.30 15.98
N VAL A 299 -1.36 -1.20 14.74
CA VAL A 299 -0.01 -0.80 14.32
C VAL A 299 -0.09 0.24 13.21
N ASP A 300 0.99 1.00 13.00
CA ASP A 300 1.19 1.74 11.75
C ASP A 300 1.92 0.83 10.77
N PRO A 301 1.26 0.30 9.74
CA PRO A 301 1.88 -0.65 8.82
C PRO A 301 3.02 -0.03 8.01
N LEU A 302 3.09 1.29 7.90
CA LEU A 302 4.22 1.98 7.30
C LEU A 302 5.49 1.89 8.17
N HIS A 303 5.31 1.83 9.51
CA HIS A 303 6.39 1.56 10.46
C HIS A 303 6.84 0.10 10.42
N GLU A 304 5.86 -0.82 10.40
CA GLU A 304 6.14 -2.27 10.38
C GLU A 304 6.84 -2.73 9.08
N GLN A 305 6.77 -1.93 8.02
CA GLN A 305 7.43 -2.20 6.75
C GLN A 305 8.95 -1.95 6.79
N LEU A 306 9.44 -1.16 7.74
CA LEU A 306 10.86 -0.85 7.91
C LEU A 306 11.59 -1.96 8.66
#